data_9c447e8c5916ad5ddc049cca2798a9fb
#
_entry.id   9c447e8c5916ad5ddc049cca2798a9fb
#
_cell.length_a   1.000
_cell.length_b   1.000
_cell.length_c   1.000
_cell.angle_alpha   90.00
_cell.angle_beta   90.00
_cell.angle_gamma   90.00
#
_symmetry.space_group_name_H-M   'P 1'
#
loop_
_entity.id
_entity.type
_entity.pdbx_description
1 polymer ?
#
loop_
_entity_poly.entity_id
_entity_poly.type
_entity_poly.pdbx_seq_one_letter_code
_entity_poly.pdbx_strand_id
1 'polypeptide(L)'
;MKDIIDFVNYEKINGRQCAIEADREDILQYVQKEMLNPEKYKNVRRPEIIRECTACTARGGCMTDLVCHTAPFENAISILKCGSLLSAVNARKLPDTVLQKEDRNAANDPTDFFHYVMFSWGNCQAGDRLVMERKLGRSPSPDEMGEGFTPGVRFYFRYDDLNKHPQAVHDGFLPIKVKDEVNLADYVYRIIIPSEYKEQIMKVIPECLSNRTFCLNHDKLDVWQWSEKVYSFVHGAW
;
A
#
# COMPACT_ATOMS: atom_id res chain seq x y z
N MET A 1 2.64 8.83 4.40
CA MET A 1 3.77 9.73 4.45
C MET A 1 5.09 9.05 4.14
N LYS A 2 5.54 8.10 4.98
CA LYS A 2 6.71 7.27 4.70
C LYS A 2 6.64 6.66 3.30
N ASP A 3 5.46 6.25 2.88
CA ASP A 3 5.18 5.69 1.56
C ASP A 3 5.48 6.67 0.41
N ILE A 4 5.10 7.94 0.56
CA ILE A 4 5.43 8.96 -0.46
C ILE A 4 6.92 9.21 -0.49
N ILE A 5 7.57 9.31 0.67
CA ILE A 5 9.01 9.50 0.78
C ILE A 5 9.75 8.30 0.17
N ASP A 6 9.34 7.10 0.51
CA ASP A 6 9.95 5.87 0.00
C ASP A 6 9.78 5.77 -1.51
N PHE A 7 8.59 6.12 -2.03
CA PHE A 7 8.32 6.16 -3.47
C PHE A 7 9.19 7.19 -4.19
N VAL A 8 9.25 8.43 -3.70
CA VAL A 8 10.06 9.49 -4.32
C VAL A 8 11.55 9.14 -4.27
N ASN A 9 12.04 8.59 -3.15
CA ASN A 9 13.41 8.16 -3.04
C ASN A 9 13.74 7.00 -4.00
N TYR A 10 12.83 6.03 -4.12
CA TYR A 10 12.98 4.93 -5.07
C TYR A 10 13.08 5.47 -6.51
N GLU A 11 12.22 6.39 -6.90
CA GLU A 11 12.27 7.00 -8.22
C GLU A 11 13.57 7.77 -8.45
N LYS A 12 14.04 8.56 -7.47
CA LYS A 12 15.31 9.28 -7.55
C LYS A 12 16.51 8.33 -7.69
N ILE A 13 16.56 7.26 -6.90
CA ILE A 13 17.67 6.27 -6.95
C ILE A 13 17.73 5.60 -8.34
N ASN A 14 16.57 5.37 -8.96
CA ASN A 14 16.50 4.77 -10.30
C ASN A 14 16.61 5.82 -11.43
N GLY A 15 16.96 7.07 -11.12
CA GLY A 15 17.14 8.13 -12.11
C GLY A 15 15.87 8.53 -12.84
N ARG A 16 14.70 8.30 -12.23
CA ARG A 16 13.42 8.59 -12.83
C ARG A 16 12.81 9.87 -12.26
N GLN A 17 12.20 10.65 -13.13
CA GLN A 17 11.27 11.69 -12.73
C GLN A 17 9.91 11.06 -12.45
N CYS A 18 9.32 11.43 -11.35
CA CYS A 18 8.04 10.92 -10.91
C CYS A 18 6.99 12.03 -10.98
N ALA A 19 5.73 11.65 -11.14
CA ALA A 19 4.61 12.60 -11.15
C ALA A 19 4.43 13.34 -9.80
N ILE A 20 5.10 12.88 -8.75
CA ILE A 20 5.16 13.54 -7.46
C ILE A 20 6.57 14.08 -7.28
N GLU A 21 6.74 15.36 -7.57
CA GLU A 21 7.98 16.06 -7.26
C GLU A 21 7.92 16.55 -5.81
N ALA A 22 8.73 15.94 -4.96
CA ALA A 22 8.89 16.38 -3.59
C ALA A 22 10.32 16.15 -3.11
N ASP A 23 10.86 17.14 -2.45
CA ASP A 23 12.05 16.96 -1.66
C ASP A 23 11.71 16.20 -0.37
N ARG A 24 12.58 15.29 0.04
CA ARG A 24 12.40 14.54 1.28
C ARG A 24 12.28 15.46 2.49
N GLU A 25 13.07 16.52 2.54
CA GLU A 25 13.07 17.46 3.64
C GLU A 25 11.76 18.24 3.71
N ASP A 26 11.27 18.71 2.56
CA ASP A 26 9.99 19.40 2.46
C ASP A 26 8.83 18.51 2.89
N ILE A 27 8.83 17.24 2.47
CA ILE A 27 7.83 16.27 2.88
C ILE A 27 7.90 16.04 4.39
N LEU A 28 9.09 15.84 4.95
CA LEU A 28 9.26 15.60 6.38
C LEU A 28 8.80 16.80 7.22
N GLN A 29 9.17 18.02 6.81
CA GLN A 29 8.76 19.25 7.50
C GLN A 29 7.25 19.44 7.42
N TYR A 30 6.69 19.26 6.23
CA TYR A 30 5.24 19.34 6.02
C TYR A 30 4.49 18.39 6.93
N VAL A 31 4.96 17.18 6.97
CA VAL A 31 4.37 16.13 7.79
C VAL A 31 4.47 16.42 9.29
N GLN A 32 5.65 16.74 9.79
CA GLN A 32 5.84 17.05 11.21
C GLN A 32 4.92 18.21 11.63
N LYS A 33 4.80 19.21 10.77
CA LYS A 33 3.92 20.37 11.01
C LYS A 33 2.45 19.97 11.03
N GLU A 34 2.07 19.05 10.17
CA GLU A 34 0.67 18.73 9.93
C GLU A 34 0.17 17.56 10.80
N MET A 35 1.04 16.60 11.22
CA MET A 35 0.68 15.54 12.17
C MET A 35 0.19 16.07 13.53
N LEU A 36 0.51 17.31 13.84
CA LEU A 36 0.03 17.98 15.06
C LEU A 36 -1.42 18.48 14.91
N ASN A 37 -2.07 18.34 13.75
CA ASN A 37 -3.38 18.92 13.51
C ASN A 37 -4.27 18.04 12.58
N PRO A 38 -4.70 16.84 13.05
CA PRO A 38 -5.43 15.87 12.22
C PRO A 38 -6.78 16.40 11.66
N GLU A 39 -7.42 17.35 12.32
CA GLU A 39 -8.67 17.95 11.83
C GLU A 39 -8.49 18.72 10.51
N LYS A 40 -7.27 19.17 10.23
CA LYS A 40 -6.94 19.95 9.03
C LYS A 40 -7.00 19.12 7.75
N TYR A 41 -6.89 17.78 7.86
CA TYR A 41 -6.80 16.87 6.71
C TYR A 41 -8.13 16.41 6.14
N LYS A 42 -9.21 16.57 6.90
CA LYS A 42 -10.54 16.12 6.47
C LYS A 42 -11.00 16.75 5.14
N ASN A 43 -10.34 17.83 4.72
CA ASN A 43 -10.67 18.57 3.50
C ASN A 43 -9.47 18.86 2.60
N VAL A 44 -8.37 18.11 2.73
CA VAL A 44 -7.20 18.32 1.87
C VAL A 44 -7.54 17.90 0.44
N ARG A 45 -7.20 18.77 -0.51
CA ARG A 45 -7.38 18.48 -1.92
C ARG A 45 -6.54 17.27 -2.33
N ARG A 46 -7.10 16.45 -3.22
CA ARG A 46 -6.38 15.38 -3.90
C ARG A 46 -5.02 15.87 -4.39
N PRO A 47 -3.91 15.13 -4.20
CA PRO A 47 -2.62 15.47 -4.77
C PRO A 47 -2.73 15.71 -6.28
N GLU A 48 -2.09 16.74 -6.77
CA GLU A 48 -1.99 16.97 -8.20
C GLU A 48 -1.06 15.92 -8.81
N ILE A 49 -1.59 15.13 -9.75
CA ILE A 49 -0.86 14.04 -10.40
C ILE A 49 -0.58 14.43 -11.84
N ILE A 50 0.70 14.56 -12.18
CA ILE A 50 1.17 14.76 -13.53
C ILE A 50 1.34 13.40 -14.18
N ARG A 51 0.52 13.09 -15.20
CA ARG A 51 0.49 11.76 -15.84
C ARG A 51 1.38 11.61 -17.07
N GLU A 52 2.11 12.64 -17.44
CA GLU A 52 2.94 12.69 -18.65
C GLU A 52 4.44 12.57 -18.34
N CYS A 53 4.77 11.68 -17.42
CA CYS A 53 6.15 11.40 -17.05
C CYS A 53 6.77 10.42 -18.06
N THR A 54 7.81 10.83 -18.79
CA THR A 54 8.49 10.01 -19.80
C THR A 54 9.05 8.71 -19.26
N ALA A 55 9.54 8.71 -18.03
CA ALA A 55 10.08 7.51 -17.39
C ALA A 55 9.01 6.44 -17.12
N CYS A 56 7.80 6.84 -16.77
CA CYS A 56 6.69 5.91 -16.55
C CYS A 56 6.08 5.45 -17.88
N THR A 57 6.03 6.30 -18.89
CA THR A 57 5.49 5.96 -20.22
C THR A 57 6.27 4.82 -20.87
N ALA A 58 7.60 4.79 -20.70
CA ALA A 58 8.44 3.70 -21.19
C ALA A 58 8.11 2.32 -20.57
N ARG A 59 7.37 2.29 -19.47
CA ARG A 59 6.93 1.06 -18.78
C ARG A 59 5.46 0.72 -19.01
N GLY A 60 4.76 1.46 -19.83
CA GLY A 60 3.35 1.21 -20.15
C GLY A 60 2.35 1.78 -19.15
N GLY A 61 2.76 2.57 -18.15
CA GLY A 61 1.83 3.19 -17.20
C GLY A 61 2.50 4.07 -16.17
N CYS A 62 1.73 4.98 -15.57
CA CYS A 62 2.20 5.85 -14.51
C CYS A 62 2.17 5.15 -13.16
N MET A 63 3.21 5.32 -12.34
CA MET A 63 3.28 4.74 -10.98
C MET A 63 2.20 5.25 -10.05
N THR A 64 1.61 6.39 -10.35
CA THR A 64 0.49 6.96 -9.60
C THR A 64 -0.88 6.53 -10.11
N ASP A 65 -0.95 5.65 -11.13
CA ASP A 65 -2.23 5.09 -11.59
C ASP A 65 -2.80 4.05 -10.63
N LEU A 66 -1.93 3.43 -9.85
CA LEU A 66 -2.27 2.36 -8.93
C LEU A 66 -1.91 2.71 -7.50
N VAL A 67 -2.76 2.30 -6.59
CA VAL A 67 -2.46 2.24 -5.16
C VAL A 67 -2.54 0.81 -4.66
N CYS A 68 -1.84 0.53 -3.58
CA CYS A 68 -1.67 -0.82 -3.06
C CYS A 68 -1.92 -0.87 -1.56
N HIS A 69 -2.60 -1.93 -1.13
CA HIS A 69 -2.63 -2.39 0.24
C HIS A 69 -1.89 -3.71 0.34
N THR A 70 -0.87 -3.78 1.18
CA THR A 70 -0.08 -5.01 1.40
C THR A 70 -0.44 -5.62 2.74
N ALA A 71 -0.74 -6.90 2.74
CA ALA A 71 -1.14 -7.64 3.94
C ALA A 71 -0.23 -8.85 4.20
N PRO A 72 0.10 -9.17 5.46
CA PRO A 72 0.65 -10.47 5.81
C PRO A 72 -0.26 -11.59 5.34
N PHE A 73 0.31 -12.79 5.15
CA PHE A 73 -0.42 -13.95 4.63
C PHE A 73 -1.72 -14.24 5.38
N GLU A 74 -1.69 -14.29 6.72
CA GLU A 74 -2.86 -14.62 7.55
C GLU A 74 -3.96 -13.56 7.42
N ASN A 75 -3.55 -12.29 7.33
CA ASN A 75 -4.49 -11.20 7.11
C ASN A 75 -5.09 -11.27 5.72
N ALA A 76 -4.30 -11.63 4.71
CA ALA A 76 -4.79 -11.79 3.34
C ALA A 76 -5.86 -12.89 3.22
N ILE A 77 -5.67 -14.03 3.92
CA ILE A 77 -6.70 -15.08 4.04
C ILE A 77 -8.00 -14.50 4.62
N SER A 78 -7.90 -13.71 5.67
CA SER A 78 -9.06 -13.10 6.34
C SER A 78 -9.76 -12.08 5.43
N ILE A 79 -8.99 -11.25 4.74
CA ILE A 79 -9.49 -10.27 3.77
C ILE A 79 -10.25 -10.96 2.62
N LEU A 80 -9.68 -12.02 2.05
CA LEU A 80 -10.29 -12.75 0.95
C LEU A 80 -11.58 -13.47 1.37
N LYS A 81 -11.62 -14.04 2.58
CA LYS A 81 -12.82 -14.65 3.13
C LYS A 81 -13.92 -13.63 3.43
N CYS A 82 -13.54 -12.44 3.89
CA CYS A 82 -14.46 -11.34 4.15
C CYS A 82 -14.96 -10.70 2.85
N GLY A 83 -14.14 -10.74 1.77
CA GLY A 83 -14.41 -10.05 0.51
C GLY A 83 -14.13 -8.55 0.55
N SER A 84 -13.54 -8.04 1.64
CA SER A 84 -13.32 -6.62 1.87
C SER A 84 -12.02 -6.36 2.62
N LEU A 85 -11.38 -5.23 2.32
CA LEU A 85 -10.44 -4.59 3.22
C LEU A 85 -11.23 -3.83 4.29
N LEU A 86 -10.95 -4.10 5.54
CA LEU A 86 -11.58 -3.40 6.67
C LEU A 86 -10.56 -2.49 7.35
N SER A 87 -11.02 -1.36 7.87
CA SER A 87 -10.24 -0.55 8.81
C SER A 87 -9.82 -1.38 10.02
N ALA A 88 -8.76 -0.98 10.72
CA ALA A 88 -8.27 -1.75 11.87
C ALA A 88 -9.31 -1.88 12.97
N VAL A 89 -10.10 -0.83 13.22
CA VAL A 89 -11.21 -0.85 14.19
C VAL A 89 -12.24 -1.89 13.80
N ASN A 90 -12.65 -1.93 12.54
CA ASN A 90 -13.67 -2.86 12.06
C ASN A 90 -13.15 -4.30 11.97
N ALA A 91 -11.89 -4.49 11.55
CA ALA A 91 -11.28 -5.81 11.44
C ALA A 91 -11.08 -6.48 12.81
N ARG A 92 -10.65 -5.70 13.80
CA ARG A 92 -10.31 -6.22 15.14
C ARG A 92 -11.42 -6.04 16.16
N LYS A 93 -12.44 -5.24 15.85
CA LYS A 93 -13.55 -4.87 16.76
C LYS A 93 -13.05 -4.31 18.10
N LEU A 94 -12.01 -3.50 18.02
CA LEU A 94 -11.39 -2.83 19.18
C LEU A 94 -11.42 -1.32 18.98
N PRO A 95 -11.55 -0.53 20.06
CA PRO A 95 -11.41 0.91 19.99
C PRO A 95 -10.03 1.34 19.48
N ASP A 96 -9.96 2.46 18.78
CA ASP A 96 -8.74 3.07 18.25
C ASP A 96 -7.68 3.31 19.34
N THR A 97 -8.10 3.76 20.52
CA THR A 97 -7.23 3.99 21.68
C THR A 97 -6.57 2.73 22.22
N VAL A 98 -7.18 1.57 22.02
CA VAL A 98 -6.59 0.26 22.34
C VAL A 98 -5.61 -0.14 21.23
N LEU A 99 -6.00 -0.01 19.99
CA LEU A 99 -5.16 -0.34 18.83
C LEU A 99 -3.88 0.48 18.82
N GLN A 100 -3.96 1.77 19.12
CA GLN A 100 -2.79 2.65 19.18
C GLN A 100 -1.74 2.20 20.21
N LYS A 101 -2.17 1.59 21.31
CA LYS A 101 -1.26 1.09 22.35
C LYS A 101 -0.61 -0.25 21.97
N GLU A 102 -1.29 -1.04 21.16
CA GLU A 102 -0.84 -2.38 20.79
C GLU A 102 0.05 -2.39 19.55
N ASP A 103 -0.14 -1.44 18.64
CA ASP A 103 0.55 -1.41 17.35
C ASP A 103 1.78 -0.49 17.42
N ARG A 104 2.96 -1.09 17.37
CA ARG A 104 4.23 -0.34 17.40
C ARG A 104 4.40 0.64 16.23
N ASN A 105 3.87 0.28 15.07
CA ASN A 105 4.01 1.09 13.86
C ASN A 105 3.08 2.29 13.87
N ALA A 106 1.99 2.20 14.61
CA ALA A 106 0.95 3.21 14.69
C ALA A 106 1.06 4.10 15.95
N ALA A 107 2.09 3.91 16.79
CA ALA A 107 2.24 4.68 18.02
C ALA A 107 2.30 6.20 17.79
N ASN A 108 2.73 6.62 16.60
CA ASN A 108 2.83 8.03 16.21
C ASN A 108 1.77 8.43 15.17
N ASP A 109 0.91 7.53 14.76
CA ASP A 109 -0.16 7.84 13.82
C ASP A 109 -1.32 8.54 14.53
N PRO A 110 -2.02 9.46 13.86
CA PRO A 110 -3.26 10.00 14.36
C PRO A 110 -4.26 8.88 14.69
N THR A 111 -4.97 8.98 15.83
CA THR A 111 -5.90 7.93 16.27
C THR A 111 -7.02 7.65 15.26
N ASP A 112 -7.40 8.64 14.47
CA ASP A 112 -8.42 8.48 13.43
C ASP A 112 -7.96 7.56 12.27
N PHE A 113 -6.64 7.34 12.07
CA PHE A 113 -6.13 6.43 11.02
C PHE A 113 -6.64 5.00 11.18
N PHE A 114 -6.92 4.55 12.40
CA PHE A 114 -7.47 3.22 12.65
C PHE A 114 -8.90 3.01 12.11
N HIS A 115 -9.60 4.10 11.76
CA HIS A 115 -10.91 4.06 11.12
C HIS A 115 -10.84 4.01 9.59
N TYR A 116 -9.64 3.98 9.00
CA TYR A 116 -9.46 3.98 7.57
C TYR A 116 -8.69 2.76 7.07
N VAL A 117 -9.02 2.34 5.86
CA VAL A 117 -8.15 1.50 5.03
C VAL A 117 -7.15 2.42 4.36
N MET A 118 -5.87 2.20 4.60
CA MET A 118 -4.79 3.04 4.09
C MET A 118 -4.11 2.38 2.90
N PHE A 119 -3.68 3.19 1.93
CA PHE A 119 -3.03 2.74 0.72
C PHE A 119 -1.69 3.44 0.52
N SER A 120 -0.72 2.70 0.01
CA SER A 120 0.54 3.23 -0.52
C SER A 120 0.45 3.39 -2.05
N TRP A 121 1.40 4.12 -2.64
CA TRP A 121 1.56 4.10 -4.09
C TRP A 121 1.95 2.71 -4.58
N GLY A 122 1.53 2.36 -5.80
CA GLY A 122 1.59 0.99 -6.32
C GLY A 122 2.98 0.38 -6.43
N ASN A 123 4.04 1.19 -6.45
CA ASN A 123 5.43 0.72 -6.48
C ASN A 123 6.19 1.00 -5.18
N CYS A 124 5.50 1.13 -4.07
CA CYS A 124 6.12 1.38 -2.78
C CYS A 124 6.35 0.07 -2.02
N GLN A 125 7.58 -0.13 -1.52
CA GLN A 125 7.92 -1.29 -0.69
C GLN A 125 7.51 -1.14 0.78
N ALA A 126 6.95 0.01 1.18
CA ALA A 126 6.61 0.27 2.57
C ALA A 126 5.65 -0.78 3.15
N GLY A 127 4.70 -1.27 2.35
CA GLY A 127 3.79 -2.34 2.76
C GLY A 127 4.51 -3.64 3.10
N ASP A 128 5.49 -4.07 2.30
CA ASP A 128 6.27 -5.28 2.59
C ASP A 128 7.18 -5.08 3.81
N ARG A 129 7.70 -3.88 4.01
CA ARG A 129 8.43 -3.55 5.23
C ARG A 129 7.55 -3.70 6.47
N LEU A 130 6.31 -3.23 6.43
CA LEU A 130 5.35 -3.41 7.53
C LEU A 130 5.02 -4.89 7.77
N VAL A 131 4.94 -5.71 6.72
CA VAL A 131 4.80 -7.17 6.85
C VAL A 131 5.97 -7.76 7.62
N MET A 132 7.20 -7.36 7.26
CA MET A 132 8.41 -7.80 7.97
C MET A 132 8.46 -7.30 9.42
N GLU A 133 8.09 -6.05 9.67
CA GLU A 133 8.02 -5.50 11.04
C GLU A 133 7.07 -6.29 11.93
N ARG A 134 5.91 -6.68 11.40
CA ARG A 134 4.95 -7.54 12.12
C ARG A 134 5.52 -8.92 12.40
N LYS A 135 6.16 -9.53 11.38
CA LYS A 135 6.79 -10.85 11.52
C LYS A 135 7.92 -10.86 12.55
N LEU A 136 8.75 -9.84 12.58
CA LEU A 136 9.92 -9.75 13.44
C LEU A 136 9.61 -9.16 14.82
N GLY A 137 8.49 -8.46 14.98
CA GLY A 137 8.15 -7.69 16.18
C GLY A 137 9.05 -6.45 16.38
N ARG A 138 9.81 -6.06 15.37
CA ARG A 138 10.69 -4.89 15.32
C ARG A 138 10.90 -4.42 13.89
N SER A 139 11.46 -3.23 13.71
CA SER A 139 11.86 -2.77 12.36
C SER A 139 12.92 -3.71 11.76
N PRO A 140 12.76 -4.15 10.50
CA PRO A 140 13.74 -4.98 9.82
C PRO A 140 15.02 -4.19 9.53
N SER A 141 16.17 -4.88 9.57
CA SER A 141 17.43 -4.35 9.10
C SER A 141 17.47 -4.30 7.56
N PRO A 142 18.43 -3.56 6.95
CA PRO A 142 18.63 -3.60 5.50
C PRO A 142 18.84 -5.02 4.96
N ASP A 143 19.62 -5.85 5.67
CA ASP A 143 19.91 -7.23 5.27
C ASP A 143 18.66 -8.12 5.28
N GLU A 144 17.78 -7.91 6.26
CA GLU A 144 16.51 -8.64 6.35
C GLU A 144 15.49 -8.21 5.26
N MET A 145 15.73 -7.07 4.62
CA MET A 145 14.97 -6.63 3.43
C MET A 145 15.66 -6.98 2.11
N GLY A 146 16.82 -7.67 2.18
CA GLY A 146 17.54 -8.24 1.05
C GLY A 146 16.96 -9.58 0.59
N GLU A 147 17.80 -10.44 0.06
CA GLU A 147 17.43 -11.79 -0.37
C GLU A 147 16.76 -12.57 0.78
N GLY A 148 15.57 -13.02 0.59
CA GLY A 148 14.86 -13.82 1.59
C GLY A 148 13.99 -13.03 2.55
N PHE A 149 13.73 -11.75 2.27
CA PHE A 149 12.59 -11.11 2.92
C PHE A 149 11.30 -11.85 2.57
N THR A 150 10.28 -11.71 3.40
CA THR A 150 8.99 -12.37 3.17
C THR A 150 8.01 -11.33 2.61
N PRO A 151 7.65 -11.42 1.32
CA PRO A 151 6.71 -10.48 0.73
C PRO A 151 5.30 -10.72 1.26
N GLY A 152 4.53 -9.63 1.36
CA GLY A 152 3.10 -9.70 1.63
C GLY A 152 2.28 -9.98 0.37
N VAL A 153 0.99 -10.28 0.57
CA VAL A 153 0.00 -10.28 -0.51
C VAL A 153 -0.38 -8.85 -0.82
N ARG A 154 -0.31 -8.47 -2.08
CA ARG A 154 -0.58 -7.11 -2.54
C ARG A 154 -1.93 -7.02 -3.23
N PHE A 155 -2.78 -6.12 -2.76
CA PHE A 155 -4.08 -5.77 -3.33
C PHE A 155 -3.93 -4.42 -4.05
N TYR A 156 -4.05 -4.42 -5.37
CA TYR A 156 -3.92 -3.25 -6.21
C TYR A 156 -5.28 -2.68 -6.60
N PHE A 157 -5.38 -1.38 -6.59
CA PHE A 157 -6.57 -0.62 -6.95
C PHE A 157 -6.19 0.48 -7.94
N ARG A 158 -7.07 0.76 -8.90
CA ARG A 158 -6.93 1.95 -9.74
C ARG A 158 -7.20 3.18 -8.90
N TYR A 159 -6.27 4.11 -8.88
CA TYR A 159 -6.39 5.31 -8.07
C TYR A 159 -7.66 6.11 -8.38
N ASP A 160 -7.97 6.28 -9.69
CA ASP A 160 -9.15 7.03 -10.11
C ASP A 160 -10.46 6.35 -9.74
N ASP A 161 -10.51 5.02 -9.70
CA ASP A 161 -11.72 4.30 -9.29
C ASP A 161 -11.91 4.39 -7.77
N LEU A 162 -10.85 4.20 -7.02
CA LEU A 162 -10.91 4.31 -5.56
C LEU A 162 -11.21 5.74 -5.12
N ASN A 163 -10.74 6.74 -5.87
CA ASN A 163 -11.04 8.15 -5.62
C ASN A 163 -12.53 8.51 -5.77
N LYS A 164 -13.30 7.68 -6.48
CA LYS A 164 -14.77 7.82 -6.59
C LYS A 164 -15.51 7.18 -5.42
N HIS A 165 -14.81 6.44 -4.56
CA HIS A 165 -15.44 5.82 -3.40
C HIS A 165 -16.05 6.89 -2.48
N PRO A 166 -17.31 6.75 -2.04
CA PRO A 166 -18.00 7.79 -1.27
C PRO A 166 -17.35 8.12 0.07
N GLN A 167 -16.52 7.21 0.59
CA GLN A 167 -15.78 7.38 1.84
C GLN A 167 -14.28 7.66 1.63
N ALA A 168 -13.89 8.01 0.38
CA ALA A 168 -12.50 8.36 0.08
C ALA A 168 -12.10 9.69 0.72
N VAL A 169 -10.92 9.72 1.33
CA VAL A 169 -10.37 10.90 2.01
C VAL A 169 -8.92 11.11 1.59
N HIS A 170 -8.54 12.36 1.38
CA HIS A 170 -7.18 12.79 1.12
C HIS A 170 -6.68 13.64 2.28
N ASP A 171 -5.60 13.21 2.91
CA ASP A 171 -5.02 13.89 4.08
C ASP A 171 -3.67 14.57 3.81
N GLY A 172 -3.19 14.48 2.58
CA GLY A 172 -1.90 15.06 2.20
C GLY A 172 -0.68 14.18 2.53
N PHE A 173 -0.88 13.02 3.19
CA PHE A 173 0.19 12.10 3.55
C PHE A 173 0.16 10.83 2.72
N LEU A 174 -0.99 10.18 2.70
CA LEU A 174 -1.23 8.98 1.92
C LEU A 174 -1.82 9.35 0.56
N PRO A 175 -1.61 8.53 -0.46
CA PRO A 175 -2.27 8.73 -1.75
C PRO A 175 -3.77 8.89 -1.59
N ILE A 176 -4.35 8.01 -0.81
CA ILE A 176 -5.77 7.98 -0.48
C ILE A 176 -5.97 7.09 0.74
N LYS A 177 -6.98 7.37 1.53
CA LYS A 177 -7.52 6.47 2.56
C LYS A 177 -9.03 6.40 2.41
N VAL A 178 -9.62 5.25 2.77
CA VAL A 178 -11.06 5.03 2.67
C VAL A 178 -11.59 4.65 4.03
N LYS A 179 -12.63 5.35 4.49
CA LYS A 179 -13.21 5.10 5.81
C LYS A 179 -13.90 3.74 5.84
N ASP A 180 -13.71 3.06 6.93
CA ASP A 180 -14.34 1.80 7.35
C ASP A 180 -14.01 0.59 6.47
N GLU A 181 -14.31 0.59 5.17
CA GLU A 181 -14.30 -0.61 4.35
C GLU A 181 -14.06 -0.31 2.86
N VAL A 182 -13.41 -1.24 2.16
CA VAL A 182 -13.34 -1.28 0.69
C VAL A 182 -13.68 -2.69 0.20
N ASN A 183 -14.79 -2.82 -0.52
CA ASN A 183 -15.20 -4.07 -1.13
C ASN A 183 -14.26 -4.47 -2.28
N LEU A 184 -13.75 -5.71 -2.25
CA LEU A 184 -12.80 -6.18 -3.26
C LEU A 184 -13.46 -6.43 -4.61
N ALA A 185 -14.69 -6.94 -4.65
CA ALA A 185 -15.36 -7.24 -5.91
C ALA A 185 -15.59 -5.98 -6.74
N ASP A 186 -15.86 -4.84 -6.07
CA ASP A 186 -16.15 -3.57 -6.72
C ASP A 186 -14.89 -2.81 -7.15
N TYR A 187 -13.84 -2.84 -6.33
CA TYR A 187 -12.71 -1.92 -6.48
C TYR A 187 -11.37 -2.56 -6.78
N VAL A 188 -11.12 -3.85 -6.41
CA VAL A 188 -9.79 -4.43 -6.63
C VAL A 188 -9.50 -4.57 -8.12
N TYR A 189 -8.32 -4.12 -8.52
CA TYR A 189 -7.83 -4.27 -9.89
C TYR A 189 -7.10 -5.58 -10.09
N ARG A 190 -6.09 -5.85 -9.24
CA ARG A 190 -5.30 -7.10 -9.24
C ARG A 190 -4.91 -7.49 -7.82
N ILE A 191 -4.80 -8.79 -7.57
CA ILE A 191 -4.28 -9.35 -6.34
C ILE A 191 -3.03 -10.14 -6.70
N ILE A 192 -1.90 -9.78 -6.10
CA ILE A 192 -0.63 -10.45 -6.35
C ILE A 192 -0.24 -11.25 -5.12
N ILE A 193 -0.07 -12.53 -5.35
CA ILE A 193 0.24 -13.54 -4.34
C ILE A 193 1.66 -14.05 -4.57
N PRO A 194 2.56 -13.97 -3.60
CA PRO A 194 3.80 -14.72 -3.63
C PRO A 194 3.53 -16.21 -3.80
N SER A 195 4.28 -16.88 -4.69
CA SER A 195 3.99 -18.27 -5.10
C SER A 195 4.00 -19.28 -3.96
N GLU A 196 4.73 -18.99 -2.89
CA GLU A 196 4.76 -19.81 -1.67
C GLU A 196 3.42 -19.89 -0.94
N TYR A 197 2.52 -18.93 -1.16
CA TYR A 197 1.19 -18.89 -0.54
C TYR A 197 0.07 -19.41 -1.46
N LYS A 198 0.41 -19.79 -2.69
CA LYS A 198 -0.55 -20.14 -3.73
C LYS A 198 -1.60 -21.17 -3.27
N GLU A 199 -1.15 -22.31 -2.74
CA GLU A 199 -2.06 -23.40 -2.40
C GLU A 199 -3.09 -23.02 -1.34
N GLN A 200 -2.68 -22.25 -0.33
CA GLN A 200 -3.56 -21.89 0.77
C GLN A 200 -4.53 -20.78 0.34
N ILE A 201 -4.04 -19.79 -0.38
CA ILE A 201 -4.86 -18.64 -0.81
C ILE A 201 -5.87 -19.05 -1.87
N MET A 202 -5.48 -19.87 -2.84
CA MET A 202 -6.40 -20.34 -3.89
C MET A 202 -7.61 -21.10 -3.35
N LYS A 203 -7.54 -21.67 -2.15
CA LYS A 203 -8.68 -22.33 -1.49
C LYS A 203 -9.73 -21.37 -0.94
N VAL A 204 -9.39 -20.10 -0.79
CA VAL A 204 -10.24 -19.10 -0.15
C VAL A 204 -10.60 -17.92 -1.05
N ILE A 205 -10.07 -17.88 -2.26
CA ILE A 205 -10.37 -16.82 -3.22
C ILE A 205 -11.83 -16.93 -3.65
N PRO A 206 -12.61 -15.85 -3.53
CA PRO A 206 -13.95 -15.78 -4.13
C PRO A 206 -13.88 -15.94 -5.65
N GLU A 207 -14.84 -16.64 -6.25
CA GLU A 207 -14.89 -16.89 -7.69
C GLU A 207 -14.81 -15.58 -8.50
N CYS A 208 -15.50 -14.53 -8.06
CA CYS A 208 -15.51 -13.22 -8.72
C CYS A 208 -14.14 -12.51 -8.73
N LEU A 209 -13.17 -12.98 -7.93
CA LEU A 209 -11.82 -12.43 -7.86
C LEU A 209 -10.77 -13.31 -8.57
N SER A 210 -11.15 -14.50 -9.03
CA SER A 210 -10.21 -15.49 -9.58
C SER A 210 -9.45 -14.94 -10.79
N ASN A 211 -10.11 -14.22 -11.67
CA ASN A 211 -9.51 -13.63 -12.87
C ASN A 211 -8.67 -12.37 -12.60
N ARG A 212 -8.71 -11.85 -11.38
CA ARG A 212 -7.91 -10.70 -10.92
C ARG A 212 -6.74 -11.12 -10.02
N THR A 213 -6.60 -12.43 -9.77
CA THR A 213 -5.62 -12.98 -8.84
C THR A 213 -4.51 -13.69 -9.56
N PHE A 214 -3.28 -13.32 -9.28
CA PHE A 214 -2.08 -13.81 -9.95
C PHE A 214 -1.03 -14.23 -8.92
N CYS A 215 -0.34 -15.33 -9.22
CA CYS A 215 0.77 -15.81 -8.41
C CYS A 215 2.09 -15.48 -9.09
N LEU A 216 2.99 -14.84 -8.37
CA LEU A 216 4.33 -14.52 -8.85
C LEU A 216 5.39 -15.19 -7.97
N ASN A 217 6.40 -15.75 -8.61
CA ASN A 217 7.54 -16.31 -7.90
C ASN A 217 8.41 -15.17 -7.35
N HIS A 218 8.74 -15.25 -6.06
CA HIS A 218 9.57 -14.25 -5.40
C HIS A 218 11.05 -14.38 -5.76
N ASP A 219 11.54 -15.61 -6.06
CA ASP A 219 12.91 -15.91 -6.55
C ASP A 219 14.03 -15.37 -5.66
N LYS A 220 13.81 -15.20 -4.36
CA LYS A 220 14.75 -14.58 -3.42
C LYS A 220 15.16 -13.15 -3.79
N LEU A 221 14.32 -12.45 -4.51
CA LEU A 221 14.53 -11.04 -4.82
C LEU A 221 14.54 -10.20 -3.54
N ASP A 222 15.32 -9.13 -3.54
CA ASP A 222 15.20 -8.12 -2.50
C ASP A 222 13.88 -7.33 -2.62
N VAL A 223 13.57 -6.52 -1.63
CA VAL A 223 12.31 -5.77 -1.59
C VAL A 223 12.13 -4.82 -2.79
N TRP A 224 13.23 -4.27 -3.32
CA TRP A 224 13.21 -3.36 -4.45
C TRP A 224 12.96 -4.11 -5.75
N GLN A 225 13.69 -5.19 -5.99
CA GLN A 225 13.55 -6.07 -7.14
C GLN A 225 12.17 -6.71 -7.18
N TRP A 226 11.67 -7.14 -6.02
CA TRP A 226 10.30 -7.65 -5.92
C TRP A 226 9.27 -6.58 -6.29
N SER A 227 9.41 -5.37 -5.76
CA SER A 227 8.50 -4.26 -6.07
C SER A 227 8.52 -3.92 -7.56
N GLU A 228 9.68 -3.92 -8.20
CA GLU A 228 9.80 -3.70 -9.63
C GLU A 228 9.16 -4.82 -10.46
N LYS A 229 9.38 -6.08 -10.09
CA LYS A 229 8.77 -7.25 -10.74
C LYS A 229 7.24 -7.18 -10.68
N VAL A 230 6.71 -6.92 -9.49
CA VAL A 230 5.26 -6.82 -9.31
C VAL A 230 4.70 -5.62 -10.07
N TYR A 231 5.35 -4.47 -10.00
CA TYR A 231 4.96 -3.27 -10.73
C TYR A 231 4.86 -3.52 -12.24
N SER A 232 5.91 -4.08 -12.84
CA SER A 232 5.94 -4.40 -14.26
C SER A 232 4.81 -5.35 -14.65
N PHE A 233 4.54 -6.35 -13.82
CA PHE A 233 3.43 -7.28 -14.04
C PHE A 233 2.06 -6.59 -13.98
N VAL A 234 1.79 -5.78 -12.97
CA VAL A 234 0.46 -5.16 -12.82
C VAL A 234 0.16 -4.12 -13.90
N HIS A 235 1.19 -3.53 -14.51
CA HIS A 235 1.06 -2.60 -15.64
C HIS A 235 1.02 -3.27 -17.01
N GLY A 236 1.07 -4.60 -17.07
CA GLY A 236 0.92 -5.34 -18.32
C GLY A 236 2.17 -5.36 -19.19
N ALA A 237 3.34 -5.19 -18.61
CA ALA A 237 4.64 -5.27 -19.31
C ALA A 237 5.13 -6.72 -19.53
N TRP A 238 4.23 -7.72 -19.51
CA TRP A 238 4.50 -9.14 -19.73
C TRP A 238 3.61 -9.69 -20.84
#